data_42435fc37fc5c00372312d4608657e15
#
_entry.id   42435fc37fc5c00372312d4608657e15
#
_cell.length_a   1.000
_cell.length_b   1.000
_cell.length_c   1.000
_cell.angle_alpha   90.00
_cell.angle_beta   90.00
_cell.angle_gamma   90.00
#
_symmetry.space_group_name_H-M   'P 1'
#
loop_
_entity.id
_entity.type
_entity.pdbx_description
1 polymer ?
#
loop_
_entity_poly.entity_id
_entity_poly.type
_entity_poly.pdbx_seq_one_letter_code
_entity_poly.pdbx_strand_id
1 'polypeptide(L)'
;MIDGQAGNAIARQLIKRVMMVRVISRMLSAALIVGCVASLGGCAGSVAPQIQRLPERVELSGRFYKGVANQSGPQVLASMLSQQGIVITPGLLDKPLRLPGAEAQLQQNMQNLAREYGMVVYPLDSNLPALLTQVAAGYPVMVRFTEGSALWAEPRYAILTGYNRQKQTVLLRAGMDQRLMMSFGSFESAFKDAGGWAVLIQNPTQLPAQVDQQRWLKAASDLAQAGQEQAAAKAKKALGAQ
;
A
#
# COMPACT_ATOMS: atom_id res chain seq x y z
N MET A 1 17.85 -68.92 58.68
CA MET A 1 18.32 -67.52 58.90
C MET A 1 18.90 -66.94 57.64
N ILE A 2 18.11 -66.87 56.53
CA ILE A 2 18.58 -66.41 55.19
C ILE A 2 17.51 -65.53 54.44
N ASP A 3 16.50 -64.98 55.08
CA ASP A 3 15.46 -64.24 54.37
C ASP A 3 15.44 -62.69 54.55
N GLY A 4 16.39 -62.15 55.31
CA GLY A 4 16.39 -60.73 55.64
C GLY A 4 17.11 -59.77 54.60
N GLN A 5 17.98 -60.31 53.74
CA GLN A 5 18.83 -59.49 52.89
C GLN A 5 18.23 -59.18 51.50
N ALA A 6 17.38 -60.03 50.95
CA ALA A 6 16.77 -59.84 49.63
C ALA A 6 15.72 -58.75 49.64
N GLY A 7 14.95 -58.60 50.71
CA GLY A 7 13.91 -57.51 50.80
C GLY A 7 14.48 -56.10 50.83
N ASN A 8 15.65 -55.94 51.48
CA ASN A 8 16.29 -54.61 51.57
C ASN A 8 16.93 -54.14 50.26
N ALA A 9 17.36 -55.04 49.38
CA ALA A 9 17.92 -54.67 48.09
C ALA A 9 16.83 -54.22 47.12
N ILE A 10 15.67 -54.85 47.09
CA ILE A 10 14.53 -54.54 46.25
C ILE A 10 13.92 -53.16 46.67
N ALA A 11 13.80 -52.95 48.01
CA ALA A 11 13.28 -51.66 48.50
C ALA A 11 14.20 -50.48 48.15
N ARG A 12 15.52 -50.67 48.22
CA ARG A 12 16.48 -49.63 47.82
C ARG A 12 16.48 -49.33 46.29
N GLN A 13 16.24 -50.34 45.46
CA GLN A 13 16.10 -50.13 43.99
C GLN A 13 14.79 -49.42 43.63
N LEU A 14 13.69 -49.72 44.27
CA LEU A 14 12.41 -49.06 44.11
C LEU A 14 12.46 -47.56 44.49
N ILE A 15 13.09 -47.27 45.66
CA ILE A 15 13.25 -45.86 46.10
C ILE A 15 14.12 -45.06 45.13
N LYS A 16 15.22 -45.64 44.60
CA LYS A 16 16.05 -44.97 43.60
C LYS A 16 15.30 -44.72 42.31
N ARG A 17 14.46 -45.66 41.84
CA ARG A 17 13.64 -45.45 40.61
C ARG A 17 12.57 -44.38 40.80
N VAL A 18 11.87 -44.33 41.92
CA VAL A 18 10.86 -43.33 42.24
C VAL A 18 11.48 -41.95 42.39
N MET A 19 12.68 -41.87 43.00
CA MET A 19 13.39 -40.60 43.15
C MET A 19 13.90 -40.04 41.79
N MET A 20 14.38 -40.96 40.92
CA MET A 20 14.86 -40.59 39.56
C MET A 20 13.72 -40.09 38.65
N VAL A 21 12.54 -40.72 38.72
CA VAL A 21 11.36 -40.31 37.97
C VAL A 21 10.86 -38.93 38.44
N ARG A 22 10.90 -38.65 39.75
CA ARG A 22 10.50 -37.31 40.27
C ARG A 22 11.47 -36.19 39.91
N VAL A 23 12.76 -36.48 39.79
CA VAL A 23 13.77 -35.49 39.37
C VAL A 23 13.64 -35.19 37.89
N ILE A 24 13.43 -36.21 37.04
CA ILE A 24 13.23 -36.06 35.60
C ILE A 24 11.92 -35.29 35.30
N SER A 25 10.83 -35.58 36.04
CA SER A 25 9.56 -34.87 35.89
C SER A 25 9.66 -33.37 36.25
N ARG A 26 10.46 -33.03 37.28
CA ARG A 26 10.68 -31.63 37.67
C ARG A 26 11.59 -30.87 36.69
N MET A 27 12.56 -31.55 36.08
CA MET A 27 13.40 -30.93 35.03
C MET A 27 12.67 -30.73 33.71
N LEU A 28 11.78 -31.65 33.31
CA LEU A 28 10.93 -31.44 32.12
C LEU A 28 9.91 -30.32 32.32
N SER A 29 9.35 -30.16 33.53
CA SER A 29 8.40 -29.05 33.78
C SER A 29 9.05 -27.67 33.79
N ALA A 30 10.32 -27.56 34.21
CA ALA A 30 11.07 -26.29 34.16
C ALA A 30 11.50 -25.92 32.74
N ALA A 31 11.79 -26.90 31.89
CA ALA A 31 12.13 -26.64 30.47
C ALA A 31 10.92 -26.19 29.63
N LEU A 32 9.70 -26.64 29.98
CA LEU A 32 8.47 -26.21 29.25
C LEU A 32 8.06 -24.77 29.57
N ILE A 33 8.37 -24.25 30.75
CA ILE A 33 8.01 -22.88 31.16
C ILE A 33 8.95 -21.85 30.52
N VAL A 34 10.23 -22.21 30.30
CA VAL A 34 11.19 -21.29 29.63
C VAL A 34 10.94 -21.18 28.11
N GLY A 35 10.36 -22.23 27.49
CA GLY A 35 10.02 -22.23 26.06
C GLY A 35 8.80 -21.38 25.68
N CYS A 36 7.86 -21.11 26.59
CA CYS A 36 6.63 -20.36 26.32
C CYS A 36 6.79 -18.84 26.48
N VAL A 37 7.87 -18.34 27.08
CA VAL A 37 8.06 -16.88 27.25
C VAL A 37 8.75 -16.24 26.03
N ALA A 38 9.40 -17.05 25.18
CA ALA A 38 10.08 -16.55 23.98
C ALA A 38 9.15 -16.30 22.75
N SER A 39 7.87 -16.70 22.81
CA SER A 39 6.92 -16.56 21.70
C SER A 39 5.90 -15.43 21.86
N LEU A 40 6.05 -14.57 22.87
CA LEU A 40 5.27 -13.33 23.02
C LEU A 40 5.98 -12.11 22.44
N GLY A 41 7.00 -12.30 21.58
CA GLY A 41 7.45 -11.30 20.64
C GLY A 41 6.34 -11.07 19.62
N GLY A 42 5.34 -10.29 20.02
CA GLY A 42 4.23 -9.93 19.16
C GLY A 42 4.76 -9.39 17.84
N CYS A 43 4.19 -9.85 16.74
CA CYS A 43 4.23 -9.20 15.43
C CYS A 43 3.59 -7.79 15.54
N ALA A 44 4.24 -6.87 16.23
CA ALA A 44 4.15 -5.48 15.91
C ALA A 44 4.87 -5.38 14.56
N GLY A 45 4.11 -5.42 13.45
CA GLY A 45 4.63 -5.28 12.10
C GLY A 45 5.52 -4.04 12.09
N SER A 46 6.84 -4.23 12.04
CA SER A 46 7.78 -3.12 12.04
C SER A 46 7.54 -2.34 10.76
N VAL A 47 7.16 -1.07 10.92
CA VAL A 47 7.02 -0.15 9.78
C VAL A 47 8.32 -0.19 8.98
N ALA A 48 8.21 -0.37 7.66
CA ALA A 48 9.36 -0.46 6.77
C ALA A 48 10.35 0.69 7.02
N PRO A 49 11.68 0.43 7.04
CA PRO A 49 12.68 1.45 7.37
C PRO A 49 12.60 2.70 6.49
N GLN A 50 12.17 2.56 5.23
CA GLN A 50 11.95 3.68 4.31
C GLN A 50 10.87 4.62 4.83
N ILE A 51 9.76 4.08 5.36
CA ILE A 51 8.66 4.87 5.92
C ILE A 51 9.11 5.60 7.19
N GLN A 52 10.00 5.00 8.00
CA GLN A 52 10.50 5.64 9.22
C GLN A 52 11.27 6.95 8.97
N ARG A 53 11.84 7.13 7.79
CA ARG A 53 12.58 8.33 7.38
C ARG A 53 11.69 9.44 6.83
N LEU A 54 10.43 9.15 6.51
CA LEU A 54 9.47 10.13 6.00
C LEU A 54 8.99 11.05 7.14
N PRO A 55 8.43 12.24 6.84
CA PRO A 55 7.74 13.08 7.81
C PRO A 55 6.71 12.28 8.62
N GLU A 56 6.47 12.68 9.86
CA GLU A 56 5.52 11.97 10.74
C GLU A 56 4.09 11.96 10.18
N ARG A 57 3.68 13.09 9.63
CA ARG A 57 2.35 13.27 9.06
C ARG A 57 2.40 14.16 7.83
N VAL A 58 1.69 13.75 6.81
CA VAL A 58 1.43 14.55 5.61
C VAL A 58 -0.06 14.50 5.30
N GLU A 59 -0.60 15.64 4.87
CA GLU A 59 -1.97 15.73 4.36
C GLU A 59 -1.99 16.80 3.26
N LEU A 60 -2.14 16.36 2.02
CA LEU A 60 -2.16 17.22 0.85
C LEU A 60 -3.55 17.82 0.67
N SER A 61 -3.59 19.11 0.37
CA SER A 61 -4.79 19.78 -0.10
C SER A 61 -5.06 19.46 -1.57
N GLY A 62 -6.25 19.76 -2.06
CA GLY A 62 -6.59 19.60 -3.46
C GLY A 62 -8.09 19.43 -3.68
N ARG A 63 -8.49 19.48 -4.95
CA ARG A 63 -9.89 19.35 -5.32
C ARG A 63 -10.39 17.92 -5.08
N PHE A 64 -11.65 17.81 -4.70
CA PHE A 64 -12.33 16.53 -4.49
C PHE A 64 -13.73 16.57 -5.10
N TYR A 65 -14.03 15.63 -5.97
CA TYR A 65 -15.36 15.42 -6.52
C TYR A 65 -15.98 14.18 -5.85
N LYS A 66 -17.09 14.40 -5.15
CA LYS A 66 -17.86 13.32 -4.52
C LYS A 66 -18.61 12.51 -5.57
N GLY A 67 -18.79 11.24 -5.32
CA GLY A 67 -19.63 10.39 -6.13
C GLY A 67 -19.70 8.94 -5.70
N VAL A 68 -20.62 8.19 -6.32
CA VAL A 68 -20.81 6.77 -6.04
C VAL A 68 -19.67 5.93 -6.61
N ALA A 69 -19.56 4.71 -6.14
CA ALA A 69 -18.46 3.80 -6.40
C ALA A 69 -18.13 3.56 -7.87
N ASN A 70 -19.19 3.31 -8.68
CA ASN A 70 -19.06 3.02 -10.12
C ASN A 70 -18.58 4.24 -10.94
N GLN A 71 -18.60 5.45 -10.35
CA GLN A 71 -18.10 6.68 -10.96
C GLN A 71 -16.74 7.12 -10.42
N SER A 72 -16.10 6.32 -9.55
CA SER A 72 -14.85 6.71 -8.88
C SER A 72 -13.71 7.09 -9.85
N GLY A 73 -13.61 6.44 -11.00
CA GLY A 73 -12.59 6.73 -12.01
C GLY A 73 -12.64 8.16 -12.54
N PRO A 74 -13.77 8.60 -13.16
CA PRO A 74 -13.92 9.99 -13.64
C PRO A 74 -13.69 11.04 -12.55
N GLN A 75 -14.16 10.80 -11.33
CA GLN A 75 -14.02 11.73 -10.20
C GLN A 75 -12.58 11.90 -9.76
N VAL A 76 -11.84 10.80 -9.62
CA VAL A 76 -10.43 10.80 -9.26
C VAL A 76 -9.60 11.44 -10.36
N LEU A 77 -9.83 11.08 -11.63
CA LEU A 77 -9.12 11.68 -12.76
C LEU A 77 -9.37 13.18 -12.86
N ALA A 78 -10.63 13.63 -12.77
CA ALA A 78 -10.97 15.05 -12.77
C ALA A 78 -10.30 15.82 -11.62
N SER A 79 -10.24 15.20 -10.42
CA SER A 79 -9.56 15.78 -9.27
C SER A 79 -8.07 15.94 -9.51
N MET A 80 -7.41 14.91 -10.05
CA MET A 80 -5.97 14.92 -10.37
C MET A 80 -5.65 15.96 -11.46
N LEU A 81 -6.40 15.99 -12.55
CA LEU A 81 -6.24 16.98 -13.63
C LEU A 81 -6.48 18.43 -13.15
N SER A 82 -7.49 18.61 -12.29
CA SER A 82 -7.77 19.94 -11.71
C SER A 82 -6.64 20.43 -10.82
N GLN A 83 -5.91 19.56 -10.13
CA GLN A 83 -4.72 19.93 -9.36
C GLN A 83 -3.56 20.39 -10.25
N GLN A 84 -3.52 19.94 -11.49
CA GLN A 84 -2.54 20.38 -12.50
C GLN A 84 -3.00 21.63 -13.27
N GLY A 85 -4.09 22.25 -12.84
CA GLY A 85 -4.61 23.48 -13.45
C GLY A 85 -5.58 23.27 -14.63
N ILE A 86 -5.95 22.03 -14.93
CA ILE A 86 -6.93 21.71 -15.96
C ILE A 86 -8.35 21.99 -15.42
N VAL A 87 -9.11 22.84 -16.12
CA VAL A 87 -10.50 23.14 -15.74
C VAL A 87 -11.41 22.05 -16.29
N ILE A 88 -11.76 21.08 -15.45
CA ILE A 88 -12.56 19.92 -15.84
C ILE A 88 -13.43 19.42 -14.68
N THR A 89 -14.55 18.77 -15.02
CA THR A 89 -15.45 18.09 -14.07
C THR A 89 -15.63 16.63 -14.46
N PRO A 90 -16.02 15.74 -13.53
CA PRO A 90 -16.19 14.31 -13.82
C PRO A 90 -17.11 14.03 -15.01
N GLY A 91 -18.26 14.70 -15.11
CA GLY A 91 -19.23 14.48 -16.19
C GLY A 91 -18.70 14.82 -17.60
N LEU A 92 -17.67 15.64 -17.71
CA LEU A 92 -17.00 15.90 -18.99
C LEU A 92 -16.07 14.76 -19.41
N LEU A 93 -15.74 13.85 -18.49
CA LEU A 93 -14.86 12.72 -18.76
C LEU A 93 -15.60 11.45 -19.17
N ASP A 94 -16.90 11.33 -18.95
CA ASP A 94 -17.65 10.11 -19.22
C ASP A 94 -17.54 9.70 -20.70
N LYS A 95 -17.80 10.62 -21.63
CA LYS A 95 -17.71 10.33 -23.06
C LYS A 95 -16.28 10.01 -23.53
N PRO A 96 -15.23 10.80 -23.20
CA PRO A 96 -13.84 10.44 -23.50
C PRO A 96 -13.41 9.11 -22.90
N LEU A 97 -13.89 8.77 -21.71
CA LEU A 97 -13.62 7.48 -21.05
C LEU A 97 -14.47 6.33 -21.59
N ARG A 98 -15.40 6.64 -22.52
CA ARG A 98 -16.33 5.68 -23.15
C ARG A 98 -17.26 5.00 -22.14
N LEU A 99 -17.72 5.76 -21.15
CA LEU A 99 -18.66 5.29 -20.14
C LEU A 99 -20.10 5.67 -20.50
N PRO A 100 -21.08 4.83 -20.20
CA PRO A 100 -20.92 3.44 -19.75
C PRO A 100 -20.48 2.50 -20.89
N GLY A 101 -19.89 1.34 -20.56
CA GLY A 101 -19.59 0.26 -21.50
C GLY A 101 -18.12 -0.08 -21.64
N ALA A 102 -17.20 0.74 -21.12
CA ALA A 102 -15.76 0.48 -21.17
C ALA A 102 -15.12 0.35 -19.77
N GLU A 103 -15.88 -0.13 -18.79
CA GLU A 103 -15.45 -0.26 -17.39
C GLU A 103 -14.23 -1.18 -17.25
N ALA A 104 -14.15 -2.25 -18.05
CA ALA A 104 -13.01 -3.16 -18.06
C ALA A 104 -11.70 -2.48 -18.56
N GLN A 105 -11.79 -1.46 -19.42
CA GLN A 105 -10.67 -0.68 -19.95
C GLN A 105 -10.49 0.65 -19.22
N LEU A 106 -11.30 0.95 -18.22
CA LEU A 106 -11.34 2.28 -17.58
C LEU A 106 -9.97 2.74 -17.10
N GLN A 107 -9.19 1.85 -16.48
CA GLN A 107 -7.84 2.16 -16.01
C GLN A 107 -6.93 2.65 -17.16
N GLN A 108 -6.95 1.97 -18.29
CA GLN A 108 -6.16 2.34 -19.45
C GLN A 108 -6.69 3.62 -20.11
N ASN A 109 -8.02 3.75 -20.21
CA ASN A 109 -8.66 4.94 -20.77
C ASN A 109 -8.34 6.19 -19.96
N MET A 110 -8.34 6.11 -18.62
CA MET A 110 -7.94 7.21 -17.75
C MET A 110 -6.49 7.63 -17.97
N GLN A 111 -5.57 6.67 -18.12
CA GLN A 111 -4.16 6.96 -18.38
C GLN A 111 -3.99 7.63 -19.76
N ASN A 112 -4.66 7.13 -20.79
CA ASN A 112 -4.61 7.71 -22.13
C ASN A 112 -5.17 9.13 -22.13
N LEU A 113 -6.32 9.33 -21.49
CA LEU A 113 -6.94 10.64 -21.41
C LEU A 113 -6.07 11.64 -20.63
N ALA A 114 -5.41 11.22 -19.54
CA ALA A 114 -4.45 12.08 -18.84
C ALA A 114 -3.30 12.51 -19.75
N ARG A 115 -2.80 11.61 -20.62
CA ARG A 115 -1.78 11.96 -21.63
C ARG A 115 -2.31 12.93 -22.68
N GLU A 116 -3.55 12.77 -23.15
CA GLU A 116 -4.19 13.71 -24.10
C GLU A 116 -4.27 15.12 -23.52
N TYR A 117 -4.42 15.25 -22.19
CA TYR A 117 -4.31 16.53 -21.48
C TYR A 117 -2.87 17.00 -21.25
N GLY A 118 -1.87 16.35 -21.85
CA GLY A 118 -0.47 16.74 -21.75
C GLY A 118 0.21 16.35 -20.44
N MET A 119 -0.39 15.46 -19.66
CA MET A 119 0.17 15.02 -18.39
C MET A 119 1.04 13.77 -18.55
N VAL A 120 2.15 13.73 -17.85
CA VAL A 120 2.94 12.52 -17.69
C VAL A 120 2.21 11.57 -16.73
N VAL A 121 1.99 10.34 -17.17
CA VAL A 121 1.46 9.24 -16.34
C VAL A 121 2.63 8.35 -15.95
N TYR A 122 3.05 8.46 -14.69
CA TYR A 122 4.22 7.75 -14.19
C TYR A 122 3.77 6.61 -13.26
N PRO A 123 3.97 5.33 -13.64
CA PRO A 123 3.62 4.20 -12.81
C PRO A 123 4.56 4.08 -11.61
N LEU A 124 4.00 3.70 -10.47
CA LEU A 124 4.72 3.49 -9.21
C LEU A 124 4.88 2.01 -8.89
N ASP A 125 5.85 1.69 -8.06
CA ASP A 125 5.99 0.34 -7.51
C ASP A 125 4.82 0.03 -6.56
N SER A 126 4.34 -1.21 -6.63
CA SER A 126 3.16 -1.67 -5.89
C SER A 126 3.46 -1.94 -4.40
N ASN A 127 4.04 -0.97 -3.71
CA ASN A 127 4.35 -1.07 -2.29
C ASN A 127 4.12 0.27 -1.55
N LEU A 128 3.73 0.18 -0.30
CA LEU A 128 3.39 1.35 0.51
C LEU A 128 4.53 2.37 0.64
N PRO A 129 5.82 1.98 0.85
CA PRO A 129 6.92 2.95 0.91
C PRO A 129 7.04 3.81 -0.34
N ALA A 130 6.91 3.24 -1.53
CA ALA A 130 6.97 3.99 -2.79
C ALA A 130 5.84 5.02 -2.89
N LEU A 131 4.62 4.65 -2.50
CA LEU A 131 3.46 5.54 -2.53
C LEU A 131 3.61 6.68 -1.52
N LEU A 132 3.99 6.37 -0.27
CA LEU A 132 4.14 7.38 0.79
C LEU A 132 5.30 8.34 0.51
N THR A 133 6.35 7.89 -0.19
CA THR A 133 7.46 8.75 -0.63
C THR A 133 6.95 9.85 -1.57
N GLN A 134 6.06 9.53 -2.49
CA GLN A 134 5.46 10.53 -3.38
C GLN A 134 4.59 11.52 -2.61
N VAL A 135 3.76 11.02 -1.70
CA VAL A 135 2.91 11.87 -0.85
C VAL A 135 3.75 12.78 0.04
N ALA A 136 4.86 12.27 0.59
CA ALA A 136 5.81 13.07 1.39
C ALA A 136 6.47 14.20 0.57
N ALA A 137 6.66 13.99 -0.73
CA ALA A 137 7.17 14.99 -1.67
C ALA A 137 6.08 15.98 -2.18
N GLY A 138 4.84 15.85 -1.71
CA GLY A 138 3.75 16.72 -2.13
C GLY A 138 2.92 16.22 -3.32
N TYR A 139 3.16 14.99 -3.77
CA TYR A 139 2.49 14.42 -4.94
C TYR A 139 1.38 13.45 -4.53
N PRO A 140 0.10 13.77 -4.79
CA PRO A 140 -1.00 12.84 -4.59
C PRO A 140 -0.89 11.67 -5.57
N VAL A 141 -1.23 10.47 -5.11
CA VAL A 141 -1.12 9.26 -5.91
C VAL A 141 -2.50 8.72 -6.25
N MET A 142 -2.77 8.51 -7.52
CA MET A 142 -3.97 7.77 -7.95
C MET A 142 -3.73 6.29 -7.72
N VAL A 143 -4.64 5.64 -6.98
CA VAL A 143 -4.57 4.22 -6.64
C VAL A 143 -5.87 3.50 -6.97
N ARG A 144 -5.78 2.19 -7.18
CA ARG A 144 -6.93 1.30 -7.20
C ARG A 144 -6.89 0.43 -5.95
N PHE A 145 -8.01 0.30 -5.25
CA PHE A 145 -8.14 -0.51 -4.04
C PHE A 145 -9.51 -1.18 -4.00
N THR A 146 -9.65 -2.25 -3.23
CA THR A 146 -10.95 -2.86 -2.99
C THR A 146 -11.62 -2.22 -1.79
N GLU A 147 -12.90 -1.92 -1.90
CA GLU A 147 -13.73 -1.47 -0.79
C GLU A 147 -14.92 -2.41 -0.61
N GLY A 148 -15.27 -2.67 0.65
CA GLY A 148 -16.37 -3.57 1.00
C GLY A 148 -15.95 -4.69 1.94
N SER A 149 -16.84 -5.64 2.14
CA SER A 149 -16.59 -6.84 2.94
C SER A 149 -16.01 -7.96 2.07
N ALA A 150 -15.48 -9.01 2.71
CA ALA A 150 -14.94 -10.18 2.02
C ALA A 150 -15.90 -10.84 1.01
N LEU A 151 -17.20 -10.63 1.16
CA LEU A 151 -18.25 -11.17 0.28
C LEU A 151 -18.67 -10.19 -0.84
N TRP A 152 -18.39 -8.89 -0.68
CA TRP A 152 -18.89 -7.82 -1.57
C TRP A 152 -17.82 -6.75 -1.79
N ALA A 153 -16.59 -7.18 -2.02
CA ALA A 153 -15.49 -6.27 -2.29
C ALA A 153 -15.49 -5.82 -3.76
N GLU A 154 -15.59 -4.52 -4.00
CA GLU A 154 -15.52 -3.93 -5.33
C GLU A 154 -14.26 -3.09 -5.50
N PRO A 155 -13.55 -3.22 -6.63
CA PRO A 155 -12.40 -2.36 -6.91
C PRO A 155 -12.86 -0.94 -7.22
N ARG A 156 -12.21 0.04 -6.59
CA ARG A 156 -12.48 1.48 -6.75
C ARG A 156 -11.19 2.25 -6.96
N TYR A 157 -11.33 3.46 -7.49
CA TYR A 157 -10.22 4.40 -7.59
C TYR A 157 -10.29 5.41 -6.45
N ALA A 158 -9.12 5.81 -5.96
CA ALA A 158 -8.95 6.82 -4.93
C ALA A 158 -7.70 7.66 -5.18
N ILE A 159 -7.61 8.77 -4.46
CA ILE A 159 -6.40 9.58 -4.37
C ILE A 159 -5.82 9.39 -2.97
N LEU A 160 -4.62 8.83 -2.89
CA LEU A 160 -3.83 8.81 -1.66
C LEU A 160 -3.24 10.21 -1.48
N THR A 161 -3.71 10.94 -0.46
CA THR A 161 -3.38 12.34 -0.21
C THR A 161 -2.64 12.57 1.10
N GLY A 162 -2.48 11.54 1.91
CA GLY A 162 -1.80 11.73 3.19
C GLY A 162 -1.56 10.44 3.94
N TYR A 163 -0.85 10.60 5.04
CA TYR A 163 -0.61 9.51 5.99
C TYR A 163 -0.26 10.07 7.37
N ASN A 164 -0.39 9.22 8.39
CA ASN A 164 0.20 9.42 9.71
C ASN A 164 1.03 8.18 10.06
N ARG A 165 2.34 8.36 10.17
CA ARG A 165 3.30 7.30 10.41
C ARG A 165 3.17 6.70 11.82
N GLN A 166 2.91 7.52 12.85
CA GLN A 166 2.75 7.04 14.23
C GLN A 166 1.48 6.22 14.39
N LYS A 167 0.36 6.68 13.79
CA LYS A 167 -0.91 5.96 13.80
C LYS A 167 -0.96 4.82 12.77
N GLN A 168 0.07 4.70 11.92
CA GLN A 168 0.12 3.75 10.81
C GLN A 168 -1.15 3.80 9.95
N THR A 169 -1.57 4.99 9.55
CA THR A 169 -2.76 5.21 8.74
C THR A 169 -2.45 5.99 7.48
N VAL A 170 -3.12 5.64 6.38
CA VAL A 170 -3.20 6.42 5.15
C VAL A 170 -4.47 7.27 5.14
N LEU A 171 -4.45 8.34 4.36
CA LEU A 171 -5.58 9.21 4.09
C LEU A 171 -5.89 9.18 2.61
N LEU A 172 -7.09 8.71 2.27
CA LEU A 172 -7.60 8.63 0.91
C LEU A 172 -8.73 9.62 0.70
N ARG A 173 -8.93 10.01 -0.56
CA ARG A 173 -10.16 10.62 -1.06
C ARG A 173 -10.82 9.65 -2.02
N ALA A 174 -11.96 9.12 -1.65
CA ALA A 174 -12.64 8.05 -2.37
C ALA A 174 -14.16 8.16 -2.25
N GLY A 175 -14.88 8.00 -3.34
CA GLY A 175 -16.32 7.97 -3.35
C GLY A 175 -16.95 9.22 -2.73
N MET A 176 -17.70 9.04 -1.64
CA MET A 176 -18.31 10.13 -0.88
C MET A 176 -17.39 10.70 0.20
N ASP A 177 -16.28 10.02 0.50
CA ASP A 177 -15.40 10.35 1.63
C ASP A 177 -14.19 11.16 1.18
N GLN A 178 -14.17 12.43 1.60
CA GLN A 178 -13.00 13.30 1.39
C GLN A 178 -11.82 12.91 2.30
N ARG A 179 -12.07 12.16 3.37
CA ARG A 179 -11.08 11.80 4.39
C ARG A 179 -11.24 10.34 4.86
N LEU A 180 -11.22 9.41 3.93
CA LEU A 180 -11.22 7.99 4.25
C LEU A 180 -9.86 7.61 4.86
N MET A 181 -9.86 7.22 6.13
CA MET A 181 -8.66 6.74 6.83
C MET A 181 -8.65 5.22 6.89
N MET A 182 -7.53 4.62 6.51
CA MET A 182 -7.31 3.17 6.62
C MET A 182 -6.00 2.90 7.34
N SER A 183 -5.90 1.80 8.08
CA SER A 183 -4.59 1.36 8.58
C SER A 183 -3.67 0.99 7.43
N PHE A 184 -2.35 1.06 7.62
CA PHE A 184 -1.38 0.64 6.60
C PHE A 184 -1.65 -0.79 6.12
N GLY A 185 -1.83 -1.73 7.05
CA GLY A 185 -2.09 -3.14 6.69
C GLY A 185 -3.40 -3.33 5.94
N SER A 186 -4.49 -2.65 6.35
CA SER A 186 -5.77 -2.73 5.65
C SER A 186 -5.68 -2.14 4.24
N PHE A 187 -4.96 -1.03 4.08
CA PHE A 187 -4.75 -0.43 2.78
C PHE A 187 -3.87 -1.31 1.87
N GLU A 188 -2.76 -1.85 2.37
CA GLU A 188 -1.88 -2.73 1.59
C GLU A 188 -2.62 -3.97 1.10
N SER A 189 -3.45 -4.60 1.95
CA SER A 189 -4.30 -5.72 1.54
C SER A 189 -5.27 -5.30 0.44
N ALA A 190 -6.09 -4.27 0.68
CA ALA A 190 -7.08 -3.78 -0.28
C ALA A 190 -6.44 -3.31 -1.61
N PHE A 191 -5.26 -2.70 -1.55
CA PHE A 191 -4.48 -2.27 -2.71
C PHE A 191 -3.96 -3.47 -3.52
N LYS A 192 -3.39 -4.46 -2.85
CA LYS A 192 -2.90 -5.70 -3.46
C LYS A 192 -4.04 -6.50 -4.09
N ASP A 193 -5.17 -6.63 -3.40
CA ASP A 193 -6.36 -7.35 -3.88
C ASP A 193 -6.95 -6.70 -5.15
N ALA A 194 -6.77 -5.38 -5.30
CA ALA A 194 -7.12 -4.64 -6.51
C ALA A 194 -6.07 -4.68 -7.62
N GLY A 195 -4.98 -5.47 -7.45
CA GLY A 195 -3.89 -5.62 -8.43
C GLY A 195 -2.71 -4.68 -8.23
N GLY A 196 -2.64 -3.92 -7.13
CA GLY A 196 -1.48 -3.08 -6.79
C GLY A 196 -1.21 -1.93 -7.76
N TRP A 197 -2.23 -1.39 -8.41
CA TRP A 197 -2.07 -0.34 -9.40
C TRP A 197 -2.02 1.06 -8.77
N ALA A 198 -0.94 1.78 -9.07
CA ALA A 198 -0.76 3.16 -8.66
C ALA A 198 0.00 3.98 -9.71
N VAL A 199 -0.42 5.24 -9.92
CA VAL A 199 0.25 6.17 -10.83
C VAL A 199 0.26 7.59 -10.27
N LEU A 200 1.26 8.36 -10.70
CA LEU A 200 1.23 9.82 -10.65
C LEU A 200 0.71 10.37 -11.97
N ILE A 201 -0.05 11.47 -11.89
CA ILE A 201 -0.43 12.30 -13.03
C ILE A 201 0.21 13.67 -12.79
N GLN A 202 1.25 13.99 -13.53
CA GLN A 202 2.11 15.14 -13.26
C GLN A 202 2.32 16.03 -14.47
N ASN A 203 2.58 17.30 -14.20
CA ASN A 203 3.07 18.20 -15.21
C ASN A 203 4.42 17.71 -15.77
N PRO A 204 4.69 17.81 -17.08
CA PRO A 204 5.94 17.35 -17.70
C PRO A 204 7.23 17.90 -17.09
N THR A 205 7.17 19.03 -16.41
CA THR A 205 8.36 19.62 -15.74
C THR A 205 8.55 19.17 -14.30
N GLN A 206 7.66 18.32 -13.78
CA GLN A 206 7.59 17.94 -12.39
C GLN A 206 7.99 16.46 -12.20
N LEU A 207 9.22 16.22 -11.75
CA LEU A 207 9.72 14.86 -11.55
C LEU A 207 9.15 14.21 -10.29
N PRO A 208 8.91 12.88 -10.29
CA PRO A 208 8.59 12.13 -9.09
C PRO A 208 9.72 12.19 -8.06
N ALA A 209 9.39 11.99 -6.79
CA ALA A 209 10.40 11.72 -5.78
C ALA A 209 11.13 10.41 -6.12
N GLN A 210 12.46 10.41 -6.01
CA GLN A 210 13.29 9.25 -6.35
C GLN A 210 12.98 8.70 -7.77
N VAL A 211 13.03 9.59 -8.76
CA VAL A 211 12.70 9.24 -10.15
C VAL A 211 13.56 8.10 -10.68
N ASP A 212 12.92 7.07 -11.24
CA ASP A 212 13.56 6.10 -12.10
C ASP A 212 13.65 6.69 -13.51
N GLN A 213 14.87 6.88 -14.01
CA GLN A 213 15.12 7.54 -15.30
C GLN A 213 14.51 6.79 -16.47
N GLN A 214 14.62 5.47 -16.50
CA GLN A 214 14.10 4.66 -17.60
C GLN A 214 12.56 4.70 -17.62
N ARG A 215 11.94 4.59 -16.46
CA ARG A 215 10.48 4.67 -16.29
C ARG A 215 9.96 6.06 -16.68
N TRP A 216 10.67 7.13 -16.31
CA TRP A 216 10.32 8.48 -16.70
C TRP A 216 10.44 8.71 -18.21
N LEU A 217 11.53 8.25 -18.84
CA LEU A 217 11.73 8.35 -20.28
C LEU A 217 10.67 7.56 -21.04
N LYS A 218 10.28 6.38 -20.53
CA LYS A 218 9.16 5.62 -21.08
C LYS A 218 7.86 6.40 -20.98
N ALA A 219 7.53 6.96 -19.82
CA ALA A 219 6.33 7.77 -19.62
C ALA A 219 6.30 9.01 -20.55
N ALA A 220 7.44 9.65 -20.76
CA ALA A 220 7.58 10.74 -21.74
C ALA A 220 7.41 10.25 -23.19
N SER A 221 7.87 9.05 -23.53
CA SER A 221 7.64 8.45 -24.85
C SER A 221 6.15 8.15 -25.07
N ASP A 222 5.49 7.55 -24.07
CA ASP A 222 4.05 7.27 -24.12
C ASP A 222 3.23 8.57 -24.29
N LEU A 223 3.70 9.67 -23.68
CA LEU A 223 3.09 11.00 -23.84
C LEU A 223 3.25 11.53 -25.28
N ALA A 224 4.40 11.34 -25.92
CA ALA A 224 4.61 11.69 -27.32
C ALA A 224 3.69 10.86 -28.26
N GLN A 225 3.54 9.57 -27.99
CA GLN A 225 2.64 8.69 -28.75
C GLN A 225 1.16 9.09 -28.64
N ALA A 226 0.79 9.78 -27.57
CA ALA A 226 -0.54 10.41 -27.43
C ALA A 226 -0.67 11.74 -28.16
N GLY A 227 0.28 12.11 -29.02
CA GLY A 227 0.27 13.37 -29.78
C GLY A 227 0.76 14.59 -28.99
N GLN A 228 1.34 14.40 -27.81
CA GLN A 228 1.81 15.48 -26.93
C GLN A 228 3.33 15.67 -27.01
N GLU A 229 3.88 15.84 -28.20
CA GLU A 229 5.32 15.88 -28.46
C GLU A 229 6.04 17.01 -27.69
N GLN A 230 5.43 18.20 -27.61
CA GLN A 230 6.02 19.32 -26.88
C GLN A 230 6.08 19.05 -25.35
N ALA A 231 5.02 18.46 -24.81
CA ALA A 231 4.98 18.05 -23.40
C ALA A 231 6.01 16.95 -23.12
N ALA A 232 6.12 15.98 -24.01
CA ALA A 232 7.13 14.93 -23.93
C ALA A 232 8.58 15.46 -24.00
N ALA A 233 8.84 16.45 -24.84
CA ALA A 233 10.15 17.12 -24.92
C ALA A 233 10.47 17.85 -23.59
N LYS A 234 9.48 18.53 -22.99
CA LYS A 234 9.64 19.15 -21.67
C LYS A 234 9.94 18.11 -20.58
N ALA A 235 9.26 16.95 -20.61
CA ALA A 235 9.48 15.88 -19.65
C ALA A 235 10.91 15.31 -19.75
N LYS A 236 11.41 15.09 -20.97
CA LYS A 236 12.80 14.65 -21.18
C LYS A 236 13.81 15.69 -20.71
N LYS A 237 13.56 16.98 -20.98
CA LYS A 237 14.44 18.07 -20.53
C LYS A 237 14.47 18.19 -19.01
N ALA A 238 13.35 18.00 -18.32
CA ALA A 238 13.28 18.04 -16.86
C ALA A 238 14.21 17.02 -16.20
N LEU A 239 14.37 15.84 -16.79
CA LEU A 239 15.29 14.81 -16.29
C LEU A 239 16.77 15.23 -16.41
N GLY A 240 17.13 15.94 -17.47
CA GLY A 240 18.52 16.39 -17.69
C GLY A 240 18.90 17.66 -16.92
N ALA A 241 17.98 18.26 -16.18
CA ALA A 241 18.18 19.48 -15.40
C ALA A 241 18.49 19.21 -13.90
N GLN A 242 18.67 17.95 -13.52
CA GLN A 242 19.04 17.52 -12.15
C GLN A 242 20.54 17.56 -11.90
#